data_394899f5d5426bdf7f4a04953e3231ff
#
_entry.id   394899f5d5426bdf7f4a04953e3231ff
#
_cell.length_a   1.000
_cell.length_b   1.000
_cell.length_c   1.000
_cell.angle_alpha   90.00
_cell.angle_beta   90.00
_cell.angle_gamma   90.00
#
_symmetry.space_group_name_H-M   'P 1'
#
loop_
_entity.id
_entity.type
_entity.pdbx_description
1 polymer ?
#
loop_
_entity_poly.entity_id
_entity_poly.type
_entity_poly.pdbx_seq_one_letter_code
_entity_poly.pdbx_strand_id
1 'polypeptide(L)'
;MKTIEGFKRNAATVGLCAAVLSGGCAVMEPRVERASPPAVGSTWEIAQRNTGSYGKDMRLQISRGDATWEGAKVVTYSNSLGMTTMATLDDGSWIAIVGRNGKPLMSFDPPLGWQYPIMVGKTWTTSHKMTVNATGKTIAFESSCKVEDHGDVTVPAGTFKAFKLACATTLGNEDRFWFSADHGIFVKTSLRRTEKSSFGPGTQETELVSQAIRK
;
A
#
# COMPACT_ATOMS: atom_id res chain seq x y z
N MET A 1 39.06 -12.27 89.47
CA MET A 1 39.88 -11.53 88.51
C MET A 1 39.78 -12.21 87.15
N LYS A 2 39.33 -11.54 86.17
CA LYS A 2 39.14 -11.76 84.72
C LYS A 2 37.68 -11.73 84.27
N THR A 3 37.40 -10.67 83.65
CA THR A 3 36.26 -10.19 82.91
C THR A 3 35.96 -11.10 81.68
N ILE A 4 34.72 -11.36 81.40
CA ILE A 4 34.27 -11.98 80.14
C ILE A 4 33.41 -10.97 79.45
N GLU A 5 33.93 -10.55 78.27
CA GLU A 5 33.27 -9.62 77.36
C GLU A 5 32.05 -10.20 76.65
N GLY A 6 31.09 -9.30 76.44
CA GLY A 6 29.84 -9.59 75.86
C GLY A 6 29.88 -9.78 74.31
N PHE A 7 29.17 -10.75 73.85
CA PHE A 7 28.95 -11.07 72.42
C PHE A 7 27.71 -10.32 71.90
N LYS A 8 27.92 -9.28 71.13
CA LYS A 8 26.83 -8.58 70.43
C LYS A 8 26.42 -9.38 69.22
N ARG A 9 25.16 -9.82 69.17
CA ARG A 9 24.52 -10.44 68.00
C ARG A 9 24.05 -9.31 67.07
N ASN A 10 24.64 -9.21 65.88
CA ASN A 10 24.16 -8.38 64.78
C ASN A 10 23.03 -9.13 64.08
N ALA A 11 21.82 -8.59 64.14
CA ALA A 11 20.69 -9.04 63.31
C ALA A 11 20.86 -8.46 61.90
N ALA A 12 21.13 -9.33 60.93
CA ALA A 12 21.13 -8.95 59.51
C ALA A 12 19.68 -8.95 59.00
N THR A 13 19.18 -7.77 58.66
CA THR A 13 17.90 -7.58 58.02
C THR A 13 18.04 -7.93 56.56
N VAL A 14 17.48 -9.04 56.13
CA VAL A 14 17.40 -9.42 54.72
C VAL A 14 16.25 -8.63 54.05
N GLY A 15 16.65 -7.59 53.30
CA GLY A 15 15.70 -6.82 52.46
C GLY A 15 15.29 -7.64 51.24
N LEU A 16 14.01 -8.05 51.20
CA LEU A 16 13.39 -8.74 50.09
C LEU A 16 13.07 -7.69 48.98
N CYS A 17 13.94 -7.55 47.98
CA CYS A 17 13.66 -6.77 46.79
C CYS A 17 12.61 -7.50 45.92
N ALA A 18 11.37 -7.07 46.02
CA ALA A 18 10.31 -7.48 45.08
C ALA A 18 10.58 -6.81 43.74
N ALA A 19 11.14 -7.55 42.77
CA ALA A 19 11.24 -7.11 41.37
C ALA A 19 9.84 -7.15 40.76
N VAL A 20 9.24 -5.97 40.57
CA VAL A 20 8.00 -5.82 39.81
C VAL A 20 8.36 -5.99 38.33
N LEU A 21 8.12 -7.17 37.79
CA LEU A 21 8.13 -7.44 36.34
C LEU A 21 6.92 -6.71 35.73
N SER A 22 7.09 -5.46 35.32
CA SER A 22 6.16 -4.77 34.45
C SER A 22 6.23 -5.43 33.06
N GLY A 23 5.43 -6.46 32.86
CA GLY A 23 5.17 -7.05 31.56
C GLY A 23 4.43 -6.04 30.68
N GLY A 24 5.17 -5.20 29.98
CA GLY A 24 4.65 -4.37 28.93
C GLY A 24 4.14 -5.29 27.83
N CYS A 25 2.82 -5.37 27.60
CA CYS A 25 2.28 -5.91 26.39
C CYS A 25 2.85 -5.08 25.23
N ALA A 26 3.85 -5.58 24.54
CA ALA A 26 4.32 -5.00 23.29
C ALA A 26 3.12 -5.08 22.32
N VAL A 27 2.46 -3.96 22.08
CA VAL A 27 1.46 -3.87 21.00
C VAL A 27 2.22 -4.11 19.71
N MET A 28 2.00 -5.26 19.07
CA MET A 28 2.59 -5.55 17.77
C MET A 28 2.07 -4.49 16.77
N GLU A 29 2.99 -3.71 16.21
CA GLU A 29 2.63 -2.75 15.17
C GLU A 29 2.04 -3.49 13.95
N PRO A 30 0.97 -2.93 13.36
CA PRO A 30 0.36 -3.50 12.16
C PRO A 30 1.39 -3.69 11.05
N ARG A 31 1.40 -4.90 10.46
CA ARG A 31 2.39 -5.26 9.44
C ARG A 31 1.78 -6.20 8.40
N VAL A 32 2.09 -6.01 7.14
CA VAL A 32 1.68 -6.86 6.01
C VAL A 32 2.93 -7.43 5.36
N GLU A 33 3.11 -8.74 5.46
CA GLU A 33 4.34 -9.41 5.00
C GLU A 33 4.40 -9.57 3.48
N ARG A 34 3.24 -9.67 2.81
CA ARG A 34 3.13 -9.91 1.37
C ARG A 34 1.82 -9.40 0.81
N ALA A 35 1.72 -9.27 -0.50
CA ALA A 35 0.46 -9.01 -1.16
C ALA A 35 -0.56 -10.12 -0.88
N SER A 36 -1.82 -9.72 -0.70
CA SER A 36 -2.96 -10.62 -0.59
C SER A 36 -4.09 -10.06 -1.44
N PRO A 37 -4.04 -10.25 -2.77
CA PRO A 37 -5.09 -9.78 -3.65
C PRO A 37 -6.42 -10.47 -3.33
N PRO A 38 -7.58 -9.82 -3.56
CA PRO A 38 -8.88 -10.44 -3.40
C PRO A 38 -8.99 -11.73 -4.23
N ALA A 39 -9.87 -12.64 -3.84
CA ALA A 39 -10.11 -13.85 -4.64
C ALA A 39 -10.71 -13.51 -6.02
N VAL A 40 -10.49 -14.38 -6.99
CA VAL A 40 -11.04 -14.25 -8.36
C VAL A 40 -12.55 -14.07 -8.32
N GLY A 41 -13.05 -13.13 -9.12
CA GLY A 41 -14.45 -12.77 -9.19
C GLY A 41 -14.91 -11.80 -8.09
N SER A 42 -14.00 -11.28 -7.27
CA SER A 42 -14.27 -10.10 -6.45
C SER A 42 -14.53 -8.89 -7.33
N THR A 43 -15.48 -8.05 -6.91
CA THR A 43 -15.82 -6.80 -7.59
C THR A 43 -15.96 -5.65 -6.60
N TRP A 44 -15.70 -4.44 -7.05
CA TRP A 44 -15.95 -3.22 -6.27
C TRP A 44 -16.18 -2.03 -7.18
N GLU A 45 -16.87 -1.03 -6.66
CA GLU A 45 -17.13 0.23 -7.34
C GLU A 45 -16.34 1.35 -6.68
N ILE A 46 -15.75 2.20 -7.52
CA ILE A 46 -15.04 3.41 -7.10
C ILE A 46 -15.65 4.64 -7.76
N ALA A 47 -15.66 5.75 -7.04
CA ALA A 47 -15.95 7.08 -7.58
C ALA A 47 -14.67 7.88 -7.68
N GLN A 48 -14.45 8.51 -8.82
CA GLN A 48 -13.30 9.37 -9.08
C GLN A 48 -13.78 10.81 -9.29
N ARG A 49 -13.19 11.76 -8.53
CA ARG A 49 -13.31 13.19 -8.75
C ARG A 49 -12.01 13.67 -9.36
N ASN A 50 -12.12 14.24 -10.54
CA ASN A 50 -10.99 14.57 -11.39
C ASN A 50 -10.90 16.07 -11.69
N THR A 51 -9.68 16.60 -11.76
CA THR A 51 -9.40 17.96 -12.23
C THR A 51 -8.25 17.96 -13.23
N GLY A 52 -8.15 18.99 -14.03
CA GLY A 52 -7.03 19.20 -14.95
C GLY A 52 -6.82 18.02 -15.89
N SER A 53 -5.60 17.51 -15.95
CA SER A 53 -5.19 16.43 -16.87
C SER A 53 -5.80 15.06 -16.60
N TYR A 54 -6.53 14.88 -15.50
CA TYR A 54 -7.26 13.63 -15.23
C TYR A 54 -8.66 13.60 -15.88
N GLY A 55 -9.13 14.73 -16.42
CA GLY A 55 -10.38 14.79 -17.18
C GLY A 55 -11.62 14.95 -16.29
N LYS A 56 -12.68 14.21 -16.60
CA LYS A 56 -13.99 14.32 -15.95
C LYS A 56 -14.15 13.30 -14.82
N ASP A 57 -15.02 13.61 -13.88
CA ASP A 57 -15.46 12.69 -12.83
C ASP A 57 -16.07 11.44 -13.44
N MET A 58 -15.86 10.28 -12.79
CA MET A 58 -16.38 9.02 -13.25
C MET A 58 -16.63 8.02 -12.12
N ARG A 59 -17.44 7.02 -12.41
CA ARG A 59 -17.59 5.82 -11.58
C ARG A 59 -17.13 4.62 -12.36
N LEU A 60 -16.36 3.75 -11.72
CA LEU A 60 -15.82 2.56 -12.34
C LEU A 60 -16.15 1.34 -11.48
N GLN A 61 -16.65 0.31 -12.12
CA GLN A 61 -16.69 -1.01 -11.54
C GLN A 61 -15.37 -1.71 -11.88
N ILE A 62 -14.74 -2.28 -10.86
CA ILE A 62 -13.50 -3.06 -10.99
C ILE A 62 -13.83 -4.53 -10.74
N SER A 63 -13.23 -5.41 -11.49
CA SER A 63 -13.29 -6.87 -11.30
C SER A 63 -11.90 -7.45 -11.21
N ARG A 64 -11.72 -8.41 -10.28
CA ARG A 64 -10.50 -9.18 -10.10
C ARG A 64 -10.59 -10.48 -10.93
N GLY A 65 -9.57 -10.76 -11.75
CA GLY A 65 -9.40 -11.98 -12.53
C GLY A 65 -7.96 -12.49 -12.53
N ASP A 66 -7.73 -13.60 -13.23
CA ASP A 66 -6.39 -14.15 -13.52
C ASP A 66 -6.19 -14.14 -15.04
N ALA A 67 -4.92 -14.05 -15.46
CA ALA A 67 -4.52 -14.18 -16.85
C ALA A 67 -3.12 -14.79 -16.97
N THR A 68 -2.68 -15.01 -18.20
CA THR A 68 -1.28 -15.27 -18.54
C THR A 68 -0.74 -14.08 -19.33
N TRP A 69 0.37 -13.54 -18.90
CA TRP A 69 1.08 -12.45 -19.56
C TRP A 69 2.52 -12.86 -19.81
N GLU A 70 2.95 -12.87 -21.09
CA GLU A 70 4.32 -13.28 -21.49
C GLU A 70 4.74 -14.64 -20.90
N GLY A 71 3.79 -15.59 -20.80
CA GLY A 71 4.02 -16.93 -20.27
C GLY A 71 3.92 -17.05 -18.74
N ALA A 72 3.84 -15.95 -17.98
CA ALA A 72 3.68 -15.95 -16.52
C ALA A 72 2.21 -15.78 -16.12
N LYS A 73 1.81 -16.42 -15.02
CA LYS A 73 0.52 -16.17 -14.39
C LYS A 73 0.51 -14.79 -13.74
N VAL A 74 -0.56 -14.03 -13.93
CA VAL A 74 -0.73 -12.67 -13.41
C VAL A 74 -2.12 -12.47 -12.80
N VAL A 75 -2.18 -11.53 -11.87
CA VAL A 75 -3.44 -10.97 -11.34
C VAL A 75 -3.94 -9.89 -12.31
N THR A 76 -5.24 -9.81 -12.53
CA THR A 76 -5.83 -8.75 -13.34
C THR A 76 -6.86 -7.95 -12.56
N TYR A 77 -6.87 -6.65 -12.81
CA TYR A 77 -7.88 -5.71 -12.33
C TYR A 77 -8.47 -4.99 -13.54
N SER A 78 -9.65 -5.42 -13.96
CA SER A 78 -10.35 -4.87 -15.15
C SER A 78 -11.40 -3.85 -14.71
N ASN A 79 -11.46 -2.71 -15.36
CA ASN A 79 -12.47 -1.70 -15.10
C ASN A 79 -13.60 -1.70 -16.17
N SER A 80 -14.72 -1.07 -15.85
CA SER A 80 -15.91 -0.97 -16.73
C SER A 80 -15.66 -0.23 -18.05
N LEU A 81 -14.52 0.49 -18.18
CA LEU A 81 -14.10 1.10 -19.46
C LEU A 81 -13.31 0.13 -20.34
N GLY A 82 -13.04 -1.10 -19.86
CA GLY A 82 -12.30 -2.12 -20.59
C GLY A 82 -10.78 -1.98 -20.49
N MET A 83 -10.26 -1.19 -19.56
CA MET A 83 -8.84 -1.21 -19.23
C MET A 83 -8.56 -2.27 -18.17
N THR A 84 -7.45 -2.96 -18.31
CA THR A 84 -6.99 -4.01 -17.38
C THR A 84 -5.59 -3.72 -16.92
N THR A 85 -5.39 -3.64 -15.61
CA THR A 85 -4.07 -3.65 -15.00
C THR A 85 -3.62 -5.10 -14.81
N MET A 86 -2.46 -5.44 -15.35
CA MET A 86 -1.76 -6.71 -15.12
C MET A 86 -0.79 -6.53 -13.98
N ALA A 87 -0.85 -7.41 -12.98
CA ALA A 87 0.02 -7.34 -11.80
C ALA A 87 0.65 -8.70 -11.49
N THR A 88 1.81 -8.68 -10.83
CA THR A 88 2.50 -9.88 -10.37
C THR A 88 1.69 -10.62 -9.32
N LEU A 89 1.89 -11.94 -9.20
CA LEU A 89 1.27 -12.75 -8.14
C LEU A 89 1.94 -12.53 -6.78
N ASP A 90 3.24 -12.26 -6.77
CA ASP A 90 4.06 -12.29 -5.57
C ASP A 90 3.83 -11.06 -4.70
N ASP A 91 3.82 -9.87 -5.31
CA ASP A 91 3.76 -8.60 -4.59
C ASP A 91 2.68 -7.64 -5.11
N GLY A 92 1.93 -8.02 -6.17
CA GLY A 92 0.89 -7.19 -6.76
C GLY A 92 1.42 -6.00 -7.57
N SER A 93 2.71 -5.99 -7.92
CA SER A 93 3.33 -4.93 -8.70
C SER A 93 2.77 -4.89 -10.13
N TRP A 94 2.49 -3.71 -10.62
CA TRP A 94 1.91 -3.50 -11.95
C TRP A 94 2.95 -3.72 -13.05
N ILE A 95 2.66 -4.65 -13.93
CA ILE A 95 3.48 -4.99 -15.09
C ILE A 95 3.07 -4.12 -16.27
N ALA A 96 1.77 -4.03 -16.54
CA ALA A 96 1.22 -3.32 -17.68
C ALA A 96 -0.22 -2.85 -17.44
N ILE A 97 -0.62 -1.82 -18.18
CA ILE A 97 -2.01 -1.42 -18.36
C ILE A 97 -2.39 -1.73 -19.80
N VAL A 98 -3.43 -2.54 -19.96
CA VAL A 98 -3.89 -3.06 -21.25
C VAL A 98 -5.23 -2.42 -21.59
N GLY A 99 -5.39 -2.00 -22.83
CA GLY A 99 -6.63 -1.42 -23.32
C GLY A 99 -7.68 -2.49 -23.70
N ARG A 100 -8.91 -2.05 -24.03
CA ARG A 100 -10.03 -2.89 -24.43
C ARG A 100 -9.73 -3.85 -25.58
N ASN A 101 -8.81 -3.48 -26.46
CA ASN A 101 -8.38 -4.28 -27.60
C ASN A 101 -7.31 -5.33 -27.28
N GLY A 102 -6.98 -5.52 -26.01
CA GLY A 102 -5.95 -6.43 -25.53
C GLY A 102 -4.51 -5.93 -25.75
N LYS A 103 -4.32 -4.73 -26.31
CA LYS A 103 -2.98 -4.17 -26.53
C LYS A 103 -2.52 -3.39 -25.29
N PRO A 104 -1.24 -3.52 -24.90
CA PRO A 104 -0.67 -2.72 -23.82
C PRO A 104 -0.70 -1.25 -24.19
N LEU A 105 -1.19 -0.42 -23.29
CA LEU A 105 -1.12 1.05 -23.36
C LEU A 105 0.18 1.52 -22.73
N MET A 106 0.58 0.87 -21.65
CA MET A 106 1.70 1.25 -20.81
C MET A 106 2.28 -0.01 -20.16
N SER A 107 3.60 -0.10 -20.05
CA SER A 107 4.29 -1.19 -19.34
C SER A 107 5.43 -0.65 -18.48
N PHE A 108 5.81 -1.40 -17.43
CA PHE A 108 6.80 -1.00 -16.43
C PHE A 108 7.88 -2.07 -16.29
N ASP A 109 9.14 -1.64 -16.24
CA ASP A 109 10.33 -2.48 -16.03
C ASP A 109 11.32 -1.77 -15.07
N PRO A 110 11.59 -2.32 -13.86
CA PRO A 110 10.84 -3.41 -13.22
C PRO A 110 9.38 -3.03 -12.95
N PRO A 111 8.50 -4.00 -12.63
CA PRO A 111 7.09 -3.75 -12.29
C PRO A 111 6.92 -2.69 -11.21
N LEU A 112 5.89 -1.85 -11.33
CA LEU A 112 5.61 -0.74 -10.42
C LEU A 112 4.78 -1.22 -9.23
N GLY A 113 5.34 -1.22 -8.02
CA GLY A 113 4.63 -1.72 -6.84
C GLY A 113 5.22 -1.34 -5.50
N TRP A 114 4.79 -2.08 -4.49
CA TRP A 114 5.13 -1.86 -3.10
C TRP A 114 6.25 -2.80 -2.64
N GLN A 115 7.13 -2.29 -1.76
CA GLN A 115 8.12 -3.14 -1.11
C GLN A 115 7.58 -3.67 0.22
N TYR A 116 7.29 -4.98 0.27
CA TYR A 116 6.91 -5.66 1.51
C TYR A 116 8.11 -5.90 2.44
N PRO A 117 7.91 -6.04 3.75
CA PRO A 117 6.65 -5.85 4.45
C PRO A 117 6.20 -4.38 4.44
N ILE A 118 4.87 -4.14 4.43
CA ILE A 118 4.30 -2.81 4.65
C ILE A 118 4.13 -2.62 6.16
N MET A 119 4.74 -1.57 6.72
CA MET A 119 4.64 -1.18 8.14
C MET A 119 4.88 0.32 8.26
N VAL A 120 4.28 0.95 9.26
CA VAL A 120 4.42 2.40 9.48
C VAL A 120 5.90 2.78 9.64
N GLY A 121 6.29 3.89 9.03
CA GLY A 121 7.67 4.40 9.03
C GLY A 121 8.56 3.83 7.93
N LYS A 122 8.18 2.73 7.26
CA LYS A 122 8.98 2.18 6.17
C LYS A 122 9.06 3.15 4.99
N THR A 123 10.25 3.26 4.41
CA THR A 123 10.54 4.05 3.20
C THR A 123 11.30 3.21 2.19
N TRP A 124 11.11 3.50 0.91
CA TRP A 124 11.91 2.90 -0.18
C TRP A 124 11.94 3.81 -1.40
N THR A 125 12.92 3.59 -2.25
CA THR A 125 13.04 4.21 -3.59
C THR A 125 13.31 3.10 -4.60
N THR A 126 12.63 3.17 -5.75
CA THR A 126 12.79 2.23 -6.85
C THR A 126 12.87 2.98 -8.17
N SER A 127 13.83 2.59 -9.01
CA SER A 127 13.95 3.09 -10.38
C SER A 127 13.16 2.21 -11.33
N HIS A 128 12.42 2.82 -12.24
CA HIS A 128 11.57 2.15 -13.23
C HIS A 128 11.78 2.74 -14.63
N LYS A 129 11.43 1.94 -15.62
CA LYS A 129 11.22 2.39 -16.99
C LYS A 129 9.76 2.20 -17.34
N MET A 130 9.09 3.26 -17.77
CA MET A 130 7.73 3.21 -18.28
C MET A 130 7.77 3.32 -19.79
N THR A 131 7.23 2.35 -20.51
CA THR A 131 7.05 2.42 -21.96
C THR A 131 5.63 2.77 -22.29
N VAL A 132 5.44 3.89 -23.02
CA VAL A 132 4.14 4.30 -23.60
C VAL A 132 4.02 3.64 -24.96
N ASN A 133 3.26 2.56 -25.05
CA ASN A 133 3.28 1.67 -26.22
C ASN A 133 2.71 2.31 -27.49
N ALA A 134 1.79 3.27 -27.36
CA ALA A 134 1.26 4.01 -28.52
C ALA A 134 2.34 4.80 -29.29
N THR A 135 3.40 5.23 -28.61
CA THR A 135 4.49 6.03 -29.19
C THR A 135 5.81 5.29 -29.22
N GLY A 136 5.92 4.14 -28.56
CA GLY A 136 7.17 3.43 -28.31
C GLY A 136 8.15 4.17 -27.39
N LYS A 137 7.74 5.29 -26.80
CA LYS A 137 8.60 6.11 -25.94
C LYS A 137 8.80 5.44 -24.58
N THR A 138 10.06 5.26 -24.20
CA THR A 138 10.44 4.79 -22.85
C THR A 138 10.97 5.94 -22.02
N ILE A 139 10.47 6.06 -20.78
CA ILE A 139 10.79 7.13 -19.84
C ILE A 139 11.31 6.45 -18.56
N ALA A 140 12.54 6.77 -18.16
CA ALA A 140 13.08 6.36 -16.87
C ALA A 140 12.59 7.32 -15.77
N PHE A 141 12.25 6.77 -14.62
CA PHE A 141 11.85 7.57 -13.46
C PHE A 141 12.14 6.84 -12.15
N GLU A 142 12.16 7.58 -11.07
CA GLU A 142 12.25 7.04 -9.72
C GLU A 142 10.94 7.29 -8.98
N SER A 143 10.54 6.32 -8.17
CA SER A 143 9.43 6.40 -7.23
C SER A 143 9.97 6.28 -5.81
N SER A 144 9.74 7.28 -4.98
CA SER A 144 10.08 7.29 -3.55
C SER A 144 8.79 7.22 -2.74
N CYS A 145 8.67 6.22 -1.88
CA CYS A 145 7.46 5.96 -1.10
C CYS A 145 7.76 5.89 0.39
N LYS A 146 6.75 6.22 1.20
CA LYS A 146 6.73 6.09 2.66
C LYS A 146 5.39 5.58 3.12
N VAL A 147 5.37 4.67 4.09
CA VAL A 147 4.17 4.33 4.86
C VAL A 147 4.05 5.33 6.00
N GLU A 148 3.06 6.23 5.91
CA GLU A 148 2.90 7.34 6.84
C GLU A 148 2.15 6.96 8.10
N ASP A 149 1.11 6.09 7.97
CA ASP A 149 0.16 5.82 9.04
C ASP A 149 -0.57 4.48 8.81
N HIS A 150 -1.24 3.99 9.86
CA HIS A 150 -2.21 2.90 9.82
C HIS A 150 -3.39 3.23 10.74
N GLY A 151 -4.58 3.35 10.20
CA GLY A 151 -5.74 3.77 10.96
C GLY A 151 -7.06 3.58 10.23
N ASP A 152 -8.13 4.11 10.82
CA ASP A 152 -9.47 4.08 10.26
C ASP A 152 -9.61 5.10 9.13
N VAL A 153 -10.15 4.65 8.00
CA VAL A 153 -10.47 5.47 6.83
C VAL A 153 -11.94 5.27 6.50
N THR A 154 -12.72 6.35 6.53
CA THR A 154 -14.14 6.33 6.17
C THR A 154 -14.30 6.80 4.73
N VAL A 155 -15.00 5.99 3.94
CA VAL A 155 -15.39 6.22 2.54
C VAL A 155 -16.87 5.84 2.37
N PRO A 156 -17.54 6.12 1.25
CA PRO A 156 -18.97 5.76 1.07
C PRO A 156 -19.29 4.29 1.32
N ALA A 157 -18.36 3.36 1.07
CA ALA A 157 -18.55 1.93 1.33
C ALA A 157 -18.45 1.55 2.82
N GLY A 158 -18.06 2.46 3.72
CA GLY A 158 -17.89 2.19 5.15
C GLY A 158 -16.53 2.64 5.70
N THR A 159 -16.20 2.14 6.89
CA THR A 159 -14.92 2.42 7.56
C THR A 159 -14.01 1.20 7.48
N PHE A 160 -12.74 1.43 7.11
CA PHE A 160 -11.74 0.40 6.86
C PHE A 160 -10.46 0.70 7.63
N LYS A 161 -9.82 -0.33 8.18
CA LYS A 161 -8.42 -0.24 8.59
C LYS A 161 -7.54 -0.22 7.36
N ALA A 162 -6.70 0.80 7.23
CA ALA A 162 -5.84 0.97 6.05
C ALA A 162 -4.48 1.56 6.40
N PHE A 163 -3.46 1.11 5.68
CA PHE A 163 -2.15 1.77 5.64
C PHE A 163 -2.23 2.98 4.71
N LYS A 164 -1.74 4.11 5.17
CA LYS A 164 -1.58 5.32 4.36
C LYS A 164 -0.16 5.36 3.81
N LEU A 165 -0.04 5.31 2.50
CA LEU A 165 1.23 5.41 1.78
C LEU A 165 1.28 6.72 1.01
N ALA A 166 2.43 7.39 1.05
CA ALA A 166 2.72 8.56 0.23
C ALA A 166 3.87 8.23 -0.71
N CYS A 167 3.71 8.50 -2.00
CA CYS A 167 4.71 8.30 -3.04
C CYS A 167 4.91 9.57 -3.84
N ALA A 168 6.14 9.84 -4.23
CA ALA A 168 6.49 10.90 -5.18
C ALA A 168 7.36 10.31 -6.29
N THR A 169 7.19 10.82 -7.52
CA THR A 169 7.99 10.38 -8.66
C THR A 169 8.77 11.53 -9.27
N THR A 170 9.89 11.23 -9.89
CA THR A 170 10.65 12.22 -10.67
C THR A 170 9.88 12.75 -11.90
N LEU A 171 8.76 12.08 -12.27
CA LEU A 171 7.83 12.55 -13.30
C LEU A 171 6.90 13.67 -12.82
N GLY A 172 6.98 14.08 -11.55
CA GLY A 172 6.14 15.11 -10.96
C GLY A 172 4.78 14.62 -10.47
N ASN A 173 4.67 13.35 -10.10
CA ASN A 173 3.48 12.83 -9.41
C ASN A 173 3.73 12.82 -7.89
N GLU A 174 2.69 13.18 -7.15
CA GLU A 174 2.61 13.11 -5.69
C GLU A 174 1.33 12.37 -5.32
N ASP A 175 1.46 11.13 -4.90
CA ASP A 175 0.33 10.22 -4.78
C ASP A 175 0.18 9.73 -3.34
N ARG A 176 -1.06 9.56 -2.89
CA ARG A 176 -1.39 8.93 -1.62
C ARG A 176 -2.36 7.79 -1.84
N PHE A 177 -2.14 6.72 -1.08
CA PHE A 177 -2.91 5.49 -1.18
C PHE A 177 -3.32 5.04 0.21
N TRP A 178 -4.56 4.60 0.38
CA TRP A 178 -5.04 3.96 1.60
C TRP A 178 -5.36 2.50 1.27
N PHE A 179 -4.44 1.63 1.66
CA PHE A 179 -4.48 0.19 1.38
C PHE A 179 -5.08 -0.57 2.55
N SER A 180 -6.24 -1.21 2.35
CA SER A 180 -6.82 -2.14 3.32
C SER A 180 -6.27 -3.54 3.09
N ALA A 181 -5.43 -4.01 4.02
CA ALA A 181 -4.83 -5.34 3.94
C ALA A 181 -5.87 -6.47 4.08
N ASP A 182 -6.91 -6.25 4.89
CA ASP A 182 -8.00 -7.21 5.12
C ASP A 182 -8.82 -7.48 3.85
N HIS A 183 -8.83 -6.52 2.92
CA HIS A 183 -9.57 -6.59 1.67
C HIS A 183 -8.67 -6.71 0.44
N GLY A 184 -7.37 -6.46 0.58
CA GLY A 184 -6.40 -6.50 -0.51
C GLY A 184 -6.61 -5.43 -1.60
N ILE A 185 -7.27 -4.31 -1.26
CA ILE A 185 -7.60 -3.23 -2.20
C ILE A 185 -7.27 -1.85 -1.63
N PHE A 186 -7.18 -0.86 -2.51
CA PHE A 186 -7.17 0.56 -2.13
C PHE A 186 -8.61 1.02 -1.88
N VAL A 187 -8.88 1.49 -0.67
CA VAL A 187 -10.20 2.05 -0.30
C VAL A 187 -10.30 3.54 -0.64
N LYS A 188 -9.15 4.21 -0.74
CA LYS A 188 -9.04 5.61 -1.15
C LYS A 188 -7.70 5.84 -1.84
N THR A 189 -7.68 6.73 -2.84
CA THR A 189 -6.44 7.26 -3.43
C THR A 189 -6.57 8.76 -3.67
N SER A 190 -5.45 9.48 -3.57
CA SER A 190 -5.32 10.88 -3.94
C SER A 190 -4.09 11.00 -4.82
N LEU A 191 -4.30 11.17 -6.11
CA LEU A 191 -3.24 11.28 -7.10
C LEU A 191 -3.13 12.73 -7.56
N ARG A 192 -1.91 13.26 -7.55
CA ARG A 192 -1.63 14.63 -7.97
C ARG A 192 -0.51 14.65 -9.00
N ARG A 193 -0.79 15.24 -10.16
CA ARG A 193 0.22 15.67 -11.12
C ARG A 193 0.56 17.10 -10.89
N THR A 194 1.85 17.40 -10.71
CA THR A 194 2.35 18.77 -10.59
C THR A 194 2.62 19.37 -11.96
N GLU A 195 3.02 20.64 -12.02
CA GLU A 195 3.44 21.31 -13.26
C GLU A 195 4.62 20.63 -13.97
N LYS A 196 5.37 19.77 -13.25
CA LYS A 196 6.48 18.98 -13.82
C LYS A 196 6.01 17.78 -14.64
N SER A 197 4.75 17.37 -14.47
CA SER A 197 4.23 16.20 -15.18
C SER A 197 4.07 16.50 -16.68
N SER A 198 4.61 15.65 -17.52
CA SER A 198 4.44 15.75 -18.98
C SER A 198 2.99 15.54 -19.44
N PHE A 199 2.11 15.04 -18.58
CA PHE A 199 0.68 14.90 -18.81
C PHE A 199 -0.11 16.16 -18.43
N GLY A 200 0.56 17.20 -17.87
CA GLY A 200 -0.05 18.41 -17.32
C GLY A 200 -0.55 18.23 -15.88
N PRO A 201 -0.78 19.33 -15.16
CA PRO A 201 -1.23 19.31 -13.77
C PRO A 201 -2.67 18.82 -13.64
N GLY A 202 -3.00 18.25 -12.48
CA GLY A 202 -4.33 17.78 -12.17
C GLY A 202 -4.37 16.93 -10.91
N THR A 203 -5.58 16.66 -10.42
CA THR A 203 -5.83 15.79 -9.27
C THR A 203 -6.86 14.72 -9.61
N GLN A 204 -6.74 13.56 -8.99
CA GLN A 204 -7.74 12.51 -9.00
C GLN A 204 -7.92 11.99 -7.59
N GLU A 205 -9.10 12.21 -7.03
CA GLU A 205 -9.52 11.66 -5.75
C GLU A 205 -10.42 10.46 -6.00
N THR A 206 -10.04 9.30 -5.50
CA THR A 206 -10.81 8.07 -5.66
C THR A 206 -11.28 7.55 -4.31
N GLU A 207 -12.54 7.18 -4.21
CA GLU A 207 -13.12 6.56 -3.00
C GLU A 207 -13.89 5.30 -3.35
N LEU A 208 -13.78 4.28 -2.49
CA LEU A 208 -14.56 3.06 -2.58
C LEU A 208 -16.04 3.37 -2.27
N VAL A 209 -16.94 2.98 -3.18
CA VAL A 209 -18.38 3.20 -3.05
C VAL A 209 -19.11 1.96 -2.58
N SER A 210 -18.74 0.81 -3.12
CA SER A 210 -19.27 -0.50 -2.72
C SER A 210 -18.28 -1.60 -3.02
N GLN A 211 -18.43 -2.76 -2.38
CA GLN A 211 -17.55 -3.90 -2.62
C GLN A 211 -18.28 -5.24 -2.40
N ALA A 212 -17.89 -6.23 -3.19
CA ALA A 212 -18.23 -7.64 -3.06
C ALA A 212 -16.92 -8.46 -3.13
N ILE A 213 -16.13 -8.34 -2.06
CA ILE A 213 -14.83 -9.02 -1.96
C ILE A 213 -15.06 -10.46 -1.51
N ARG A 214 -14.56 -11.40 -2.31
CA ARG A 214 -14.53 -12.83 -1.99
C ARG A 214 -13.24 -13.15 -1.22
N LYS A 215 -13.37 -14.04 -0.26
CA LYS A 215 -12.24 -14.58 0.53
C LYS A 215 -11.78 -15.91 -0.01
#